data_3809feec20e16c46411eab24ff9f0921
#
_entry.id   3809feec20e16c46411eab24ff9f0921
#
_cell.length_a   1.000
_cell.length_b   1.000
_cell.length_c   1.000
_cell.angle_alpha   90.00
_cell.angle_beta   90.00
_cell.angle_gamma   90.00
#
_symmetry.space_group_name_H-M   'P 1'
#
loop_
_entity.id
_entity.type
_entity.pdbx_description
1 polymer ?
#
loop_
_entity_poly.entity_id
_entity_poly.type
_entity_poly.pdbx_seq_one_letter_code
_entity_poly.pdbx_strand_id
1 'polypeptide(L)'
;LVLEEIGKSAANYLKGILKNKCTIALTGGTSVKRLVDNMPKITEHKDILVLPARGGIGRNVEIQSNTLVAKLAEKLSADYRMLQLIDNVDYAEIYEILNEESIKEVVEKIHKADILIYGIGKADEMARKRGLGEEEILRLKEKGAVGEAFGCYFNNNGEIVFSTPTAGIKGEDAKKINKLIAIAGGKSKAEAILGVQSYN
;
A
#
# COMPACT_ATOMS: atom_id res chain seq x y z
N LEU A 1 14.51 8.89 -14.05
CA LEU A 1 13.93 10.21 -14.31
C LEU A 1 12.42 10.23 -14.00
N VAL A 2 11.57 9.52 -14.73
CA VAL A 2 10.10 9.58 -14.56
C VAL A 2 9.64 9.24 -13.14
N LEU A 3 10.14 8.17 -12.55
CA LEU A 3 9.74 7.74 -11.21
C LEU A 3 10.17 8.74 -10.12
N GLU A 4 11.28 9.43 -10.33
CA GLU A 4 11.75 10.49 -9.43
C GLU A 4 10.81 11.70 -9.45
N GLU A 5 10.43 12.15 -10.64
CA GLU A 5 9.50 13.28 -10.78
C GLU A 5 8.10 12.96 -10.25
N ILE A 6 7.63 11.72 -10.44
CA ILE A 6 6.39 11.24 -9.82
C ILE A 6 6.50 11.27 -8.29
N GLY A 7 7.64 10.84 -7.74
CA GLY A 7 7.89 10.88 -6.30
C GLY A 7 7.86 12.29 -5.73
N LYS A 8 8.51 13.26 -6.38
CA LYS A 8 8.47 14.68 -6.01
C LYS A 8 7.06 15.25 -6.06
N SER A 9 6.33 14.98 -7.14
CA SER A 9 4.95 15.45 -7.31
C SER A 9 4.04 14.88 -6.24
N ALA A 10 4.18 13.59 -5.93
CA ALA A 10 3.42 12.93 -4.88
C ALA A 10 3.75 13.49 -3.48
N ALA A 11 5.02 13.77 -3.19
CA ALA A 11 5.44 14.40 -1.94
C ALA A 11 4.86 15.81 -1.79
N ASN A 12 4.91 16.62 -2.85
CA ASN A 12 4.30 17.96 -2.84
C ASN A 12 2.78 17.90 -2.65
N TYR A 13 2.12 16.94 -3.28
CA TYR A 13 0.68 16.75 -3.10
C TYR A 13 0.36 16.36 -1.66
N LEU A 14 1.06 15.37 -1.09
CA LEU A 14 0.86 14.95 0.29
C LEU A 14 1.08 16.13 1.25
N LYS A 15 2.18 16.87 1.08
CA LYS A 15 2.44 18.09 1.87
C LYS A 15 1.25 19.06 1.87
N GLY A 16 0.64 19.28 0.72
CA GLY A 16 -0.46 20.24 0.56
C GLY A 16 -1.78 19.82 1.23
N ILE A 17 -1.95 18.53 1.55
CA ILE A 17 -3.18 18.00 2.16
C ILE A 17 -3.01 17.57 3.63
N LEU A 18 -1.80 17.64 4.17
CA LEU A 18 -1.56 17.31 5.58
C LEU A 18 -2.33 18.24 6.52
N LYS A 19 -2.79 17.69 7.61
CA LYS A 19 -3.47 18.39 8.69
C LYS A 19 -3.16 17.75 10.04
N ASN A 20 -3.43 18.45 11.12
CA ASN A 20 -3.34 17.89 12.47
C ASN A 20 -4.28 16.69 12.63
N LYS A 21 -3.89 15.75 13.48
CA LYS A 21 -4.65 14.52 13.82
C LYS A 21 -4.99 13.67 12.59
N CYS A 22 -4.05 13.59 11.65
CA CYS A 22 -4.20 12.81 10.42
C CYS A 22 -3.55 11.44 10.58
N THR A 23 -4.27 10.39 10.22
CA THR A 23 -3.72 9.02 10.14
C THR A 23 -3.43 8.65 8.70
N ILE A 24 -2.18 8.30 8.42
CA ILE A 24 -1.67 7.94 7.11
C ILE A 24 -1.30 6.46 7.10
N ALA A 25 -1.94 5.67 6.26
CA ALA A 25 -1.53 4.30 5.97
C ALA A 25 -0.77 4.25 4.64
N LEU A 26 0.32 3.49 4.56
CA LEU A 26 1.05 3.33 3.31
C LEU A 26 1.49 1.88 3.06
N THR A 27 1.52 1.50 1.79
CA THR A 27 2.09 0.22 1.36
C THR A 27 3.60 0.34 1.17
N GLY A 28 4.26 -0.80 1.08
CA GLY A 28 5.63 -0.84 0.54
C GLY A 28 5.68 -0.55 -0.96
N GLY A 29 6.88 -0.57 -1.51
CA GLY A 29 7.15 -0.49 -2.94
C GLY A 29 8.01 0.69 -3.36
N THR A 30 8.61 0.56 -4.55
CA THR A 30 9.58 1.53 -5.08
C THR A 30 8.97 2.90 -5.35
N SER A 31 7.72 2.95 -5.82
CA SER A 31 7.02 4.22 -6.08
C SER A 31 6.71 4.97 -4.79
N VAL A 32 6.24 4.26 -3.76
CA VAL A 32 5.97 4.85 -2.44
C VAL A 32 7.28 5.31 -1.79
N LYS A 33 8.35 4.52 -1.93
CA LYS A 33 9.69 4.94 -1.49
C LYS A 33 10.09 6.29 -2.09
N ARG A 34 9.83 6.54 -3.37
CA ARG A 34 10.15 7.83 -4.01
C ARG A 34 9.39 9.00 -3.40
N LEU A 35 8.11 8.82 -3.07
CA LEU A 35 7.39 9.84 -2.30
C LEU A 35 8.09 10.09 -0.96
N VAL A 36 8.36 9.05 -0.19
CA VAL A 36 8.97 9.17 1.14
C VAL A 36 10.35 9.82 1.09
N ASP A 37 11.20 9.43 0.12
CA ASP A 37 12.54 10.00 -0.04
C ASP A 37 12.49 11.50 -0.37
N ASN A 38 11.52 11.93 -1.17
CA ASN A 38 11.34 13.33 -1.58
C ASN A 38 10.52 14.18 -0.60
N MET A 39 9.97 13.59 0.45
CA MET A 39 9.22 14.33 1.45
C MET A 39 10.15 15.26 2.24
N PRO A 40 9.87 16.57 2.35
CA PRO A 40 10.64 17.46 3.20
C PRO A 40 10.36 17.17 4.69
N LYS A 41 11.20 17.70 5.58
CA LYS A 41 10.89 17.73 7.00
C LYS A 41 9.76 18.72 7.25
N ILE A 42 8.72 18.28 7.95
CA ILE A 42 7.51 19.05 8.28
C ILE A 42 7.24 18.87 9.77
N THR A 43 7.16 19.97 10.50
CA THR A 43 7.01 19.98 11.97
C THR A 43 5.80 20.78 12.43
N GLU A 44 5.11 21.43 11.51
CA GLU A 44 3.97 22.31 11.82
C GLU A 44 2.67 21.57 12.15
N HIS A 45 2.55 20.29 11.77
CA HIS A 45 1.38 19.49 12.08
C HIS A 45 1.59 18.61 13.31
N LYS A 46 0.54 18.49 14.13
CA LYS A 46 0.57 17.71 15.38
C LYS A 46 -0.33 16.48 15.30
N ASP A 47 0.00 15.50 16.10
CA ASP A 47 -0.80 14.27 16.27
C ASP A 47 -1.01 13.50 14.95
N ILE A 48 0.00 13.52 14.06
CA ILE A 48 0.01 12.66 12.87
C ILE A 48 0.43 11.25 13.29
N LEU A 49 -0.27 10.25 12.76
CA LEU A 49 0.05 8.84 12.94
C LEU A 49 0.33 8.20 11.57
N VAL A 50 1.47 7.52 11.43
CA VAL A 50 1.85 6.81 10.21
C VAL A 50 1.84 5.30 10.47
N LEU A 51 1.16 4.55 9.60
CA LEU A 51 0.92 3.12 9.73
C LEU A 51 1.26 2.36 8.44
N PRO A 52 1.69 1.10 8.53
CA PRO A 52 1.78 0.23 7.36
C PRO A 52 0.38 -0.21 6.96
N ALA A 53 0.01 -0.04 5.70
CA ALA A 53 -1.29 -0.49 5.20
C ALA A 53 -1.41 -2.01 5.14
N ARG A 54 -0.29 -2.71 5.00
CA ARG A 54 -0.20 -4.18 4.90
C ARG A 54 1.13 -4.67 5.47
N GLY A 55 1.23 -5.97 5.70
CA GLY A 55 2.49 -6.65 6.00
C GLY A 55 3.55 -6.52 4.90
N GLY A 56 4.77 -6.91 5.20
CA GLY A 56 5.89 -6.83 4.26
C GLY A 56 5.86 -7.89 3.17
N ILE A 57 6.41 -7.58 2.00
CA ILE A 57 6.56 -8.48 0.87
C ILE A 57 8.03 -8.51 0.42
N GLY A 58 8.53 -9.72 0.17
CA GLY A 58 9.87 -9.91 -0.38
C GLY A 58 11.00 -9.59 0.59
N ARG A 59 12.24 -9.56 0.09
CA ARG A 59 13.46 -9.46 0.91
C ARG A 59 14.08 -8.07 0.96
N ASN A 60 13.61 -7.13 0.15
CA ASN A 60 14.20 -5.79 0.08
C ASN A 60 13.65 -4.90 1.20
N VAL A 61 14.42 -4.77 2.28
CA VAL A 61 14.06 -4.01 3.48
C VAL A 61 13.76 -2.53 3.18
N GLU A 62 14.46 -1.92 2.23
CA GLU A 62 14.32 -0.49 1.93
C GLU A 62 12.95 -0.08 1.38
N ILE A 63 12.23 -1.02 0.77
CA ILE A 63 10.90 -0.78 0.20
C ILE A 63 9.78 -1.44 1.01
N GLN A 64 10.09 -2.01 2.17
CA GLN A 64 9.08 -2.57 3.07
C GLN A 64 8.22 -1.46 3.68
N SER A 65 6.95 -1.73 3.88
CA SER A 65 6.00 -0.78 4.45
C SER A 65 6.46 -0.23 5.80
N ASN A 66 6.89 -1.09 6.71
CA ASN A 66 7.40 -0.68 8.04
C ASN A 66 8.61 0.27 7.95
N THR A 67 9.55 0.01 7.02
CA THR A 67 10.71 0.90 6.80
C THR A 67 10.28 2.26 6.29
N LEU A 68 9.35 2.29 5.34
CA LEU A 68 8.84 3.54 4.76
C LEU A 68 7.99 4.32 5.76
N VAL A 69 7.23 3.63 6.61
CA VAL A 69 6.47 4.23 7.71
C VAL A 69 7.39 4.96 8.68
N ALA A 70 8.45 4.30 9.16
CA ALA A 70 9.40 4.93 10.09
C ALA A 70 10.07 6.16 9.47
N LYS A 71 10.50 6.07 8.20
CA LYS A 71 11.11 7.21 7.47
C LYS A 71 10.15 8.36 7.26
N LEU A 72 8.90 8.08 6.89
CA LEU A 72 7.89 9.14 6.71
C LEU A 72 7.55 9.80 8.04
N ALA A 73 7.37 9.02 9.09
CA ALA A 73 7.10 9.54 10.44
C ALA A 73 8.22 10.47 10.94
N GLU A 74 9.49 10.09 10.74
CA GLU A 74 10.62 10.95 11.06
C GLU A 74 10.55 12.31 10.34
N LYS A 75 10.22 12.30 9.04
CA LYS A 75 10.09 13.52 8.24
C LYS A 75 8.92 14.40 8.64
N LEU A 76 7.85 13.81 9.13
CA LEU A 76 6.64 14.52 9.57
C LEU A 76 6.61 14.83 11.07
N SER A 77 7.66 14.46 11.82
CA SER A 77 7.66 14.51 13.30
C SER A 77 6.41 13.84 13.88
N ALA A 78 6.04 12.71 13.31
CA ALA A 78 4.82 11.97 13.58
C ALA A 78 5.08 10.72 14.43
N ASP A 79 4.03 10.27 15.12
CA ASP A 79 4.00 8.94 15.71
C ASP A 79 3.85 7.88 14.63
N TYR A 80 4.29 6.64 14.94
CA TYR A 80 4.06 5.51 14.05
C TYR A 80 3.85 4.22 14.83
N ARG A 81 3.26 3.24 14.17
CA ARG A 81 3.20 1.84 14.64
C ARG A 81 3.70 0.95 13.51
N MET A 82 4.18 -0.22 13.87
CA MET A 82 4.60 -1.26 12.93
C MET A 82 3.62 -2.41 12.96
N LEU A 83 3.39 -3.02 11.80
CA LEU A 83 2.69 -4.29 11.69
C LEU A 83 3.73 -5.37 11.43
N GLN A 84 4.06 -6.14 12.46
CA GLN A 84 5.07 -7.20 12.37
C GLN A 84 4.48 -8.48 11.78
N LEU A 85 3.92 -8.37 10.58
CA LEU A 85 3.35 -9.47 9.83
C LEU A 85 3.99 -9.55 8.46
N ILE A 86 4.17 -10.78 8.00
CA ILE A 86 4.54 -11.05 6.62
C ILE A 86 3.24 -11.22 5.83
N ASP A 87 3.11 -10.56 4.68
CA ASP A 87 2.06 -10.88 3.71
C ASP A 87 2.27 -12.32 3.20
N ASN A 88 1.22 -13.01 2.84
CA ASN A 88 1.13 -14.43 2.43
C ASN A 88 1.06 -15.46 3.58
N VAL A 89 0.69 -15.06 4.76
CA VAL A 89 0.17 -16.00 5.77
C VAL A 89 -1.23 -16.46 5.36
N ASP A 90 -1.60 -17.69 5.70
CA ASP A 90 -2.94 -18.17 5.39
C ASP A 90 -4.03 -17.50 6.25
N TYR A 91 -5.29 -17.73 5.90
CA TYR A 91 -6.41 -17.11 6.64
C TYR A 91 -6.53 -17.59 8.08
N ALA A 92 -6.12 -18.83 8.39
CA ALA A 92 -6.15 -19.36 9.75
C ALA A 92 -5.08 -18.68 10.61
N GLU A 93 -3.87 -18.53 10.09
CA GLU A 93 -2.79 -17.80 10.75
C GLU A 93 -3.17 -16.33 10.99
N ILE A 94 -3.78 -15.66 10.00
CA ILE A 94 -4.28 -14.29 10.17
C ILE A 94 -5.30 -14.20 11.30
N TYR A 95 -6.22 -15.15 11.38
CA TYR A 95 -7.24 -15.17 12.43
C TYR A 95 -6.63 -15.31 13.83
N GLU A 96 -5.64 -16.18 13.99
CA GLU A 96 -4.92 -16.34 15.25
C GLU A 96 -4.16 -15.06 15.63
N ILE A 97 -3.45 -14.45 14.69
CA ILE A 97 -2.69 -13.23 14.89
C ILE A 97 -3.60 -12.05 15.28
N LEU A 98 -4.78 -11.94 14.68
CA LEU A 98 -5.75 -10.89 14.98
C LEU A 98 -6.37 -11.02 16.39
N ASN A 99 -6.18 -12.15 17.08
CA ASN A 99 -6.57 -12.30 18.48
C ASN A 99 -5.57 -11.64 19.45
N GLU A 100 -4.38 -11.27 18.98
CA GLU A 100 -3.45 -10.48 19.79
C GLU A 100 -3.90 -9.02 19.86
N GLU A 101 -4.19 -8.53 21.08
CA GLU A 101 -4.74 -7.19 21.32
C GLU A 101 -3.86 -6.07 20.70
N SER A 102 -2.52 -6.21 20.77
CA SER A 102 -1.57 -5.25 20.21
C SER A 102 -1.67 -5.14 18.69
N ILE A 103 -1.91 -6.24 17.99
CA ILE A 103 -2.06 -6.30 16.54
C ILE A 103 -3.43 -5.77 16.13
N LYS A 104 -4.47 -6.19 16.83
CA LYS A 104 -5.84 -5.75 16.63
C LYS A 104 -5.97 -4.22 16.70
N GLU A 105 -5.37 -3.60 17.72
CA GLU A 105 -5.37 -2.13 17.84
C GLU A 105 -4.76 -1.43 16.63
N VAL A 106 -3.62 -1.95 16.12
CA VAL A 106 -2.96 -1.38 14.93
C VAL A 106 -3.82 -1.56 13.69
N VAL A 107 -4.39 -2.75 13.49
CA VAL A 107 -5.26 -3.07 12.34
C VAL A 107 -6.52 -2.20 12.35
N GLU A 108 -7.15 -1.99 13.49
CA GLU A 108 -8.31 -1.09 13.60
C GLU A 108 -7.96 0.35 13.21
N LYS A 109 -6.78 0.84 13.59
CA LYS A 109 -6.30 2.17 13.19
C LYS A 109 -6.01 2.26 11.69
N ILE A 110 -5.45 1.18 11.11
CA ILE A 110 -5.22 1.08 9.66
C ILE A 110 -6.55 1.22 8.90
N HIS A 111 -7.58 0.52 9.32
CA HIS A 111 -8.90 0.55 8.67
C HIS A 111 -9.62 1.90 8.82
N LYS A 112 -9.20 2.73 9.77
CA LYS A 112 -9.73 4.09 10.02
C LYS A 112 -8.80 5.21 9.51
N ALA A 113 -7.80 4.88 8.69
CA ALA A 113 -6.87 5.86 8.17
C ALA A 113 -7.60 6.95 7.34
N ASP A 114 -7.10 8.19 7.42
CA ASP A 114 -7.61 9.32 6.62
C ASP A 114 -7.05 9.27 5.19
N ILE A 115 -5.80 8.81 5.05
CA ILE A 115 -5.06 8.76 3.78
C ILE A 115 -4.48 7.37 3.61
N LEU A 116 -4.68 6.77 2.42
CA LEU A 116 -3.99 5.56 1.99
C LEU A 116 -3.06 5.91 0.82
N ILE A 117 -1.76 5.62 0.98
CA ILE A 117 -0.74 5.80 -0.06
C ILE A 117 -0.31 4.43 -0.55
N TYR A 118 -0.38 4.19 -1.86
CA TYR A 118 -0.04 2.89 -2.44
C TYR A 118 0.56 2.99 -3.83
N GLY A 119 1.31 1.96 -4.22
CA GLY A 119 1.79 1.79 -5.58
C GLY A 119 0.85 0.92 -6.41
N ILE A 120 0.95 1.03 -7.74
CA ILE A 120 0.31 0.11 -8.68
C ILE A 120 1.40 -0.69 -9.39
N GLY A 121 1.26 -2.01 -9.41
CA GLY A 121 2.12 -2.95 -10.12
C GLY A 121 1.39 -3.66 -11.24
N LYS A 122 2.13 -4.27 -12.17
CA LYS A 122 1.58 -5.20 -13.15
C LYS A 122 1.23 -6.51 -12.44
N ALA A 123 0.10 -7.09 -12.79
CA ALA A 123 -0.42 -8.27 -12.12
C ALA A 123 0.58 -9.44 -12.11
N ASP A 124 1.17 -9.76 -13.25
CA ASP A 124 2.12 -10.86 -13.40
C ASP A 124 3.44 -10.64 -12.64
N GLU A 125 3.96 -9.41 -12.66
CA GLU A 125 5.18 -9.04 -11.92
C GLU A 125 4.95 -9.11 -10.41
N MET A 126 3.80 -8.65 -9.94
CA MET A 126 3.48 -8.66 -8.51
C MET A 126 3.15 -10.05 -7.99
N ALA A 127 2.50 -10.89 -8.80
CA ALA A 127 2.26 -12.29 -8.47
C ALA A 127 3.58 -13.04 -8.23
N ARG A 128 4.56 -12.89 -9.12
CA ARG A 128 5.88 -13.47 -8.95
C ARG A 128 6.62 -12.94 -7.71
N LYS A 129 6.56 -11.64 -7.47
CA LYS A 129 7.18 -11.02 -6.26
C LYS A 129 6.57 -11.53 -4.97
N ARG A 130 5.29 -11.89 -4.98
CA ARG A 130 4.59 -12.48 -3.84
C ARG A 130 4.82 -13.98 -3.71
N GLY A 131 5.49 -14.61 -4.69
CA GLY A 131 5.75 -16.05 -4.68
C GLY A 131 4.54 -16.91 -5.03
N LEU A 132 3.55 -16.36 -5.76
CA LEU A 132 2.45 -17.17 -6.26
C LEU A 132 2.96 -18.24 -7.23
N GLY A 133 2.36 -19.43 -7.15
CA GLY A 133 2.70 -20.56 -8.04
C GLY A 133 2.31 -20.30 -9.49
N GLU A 134 2.93 -21.04 -10.42
CA GLU A 134 2.65 -20.89 -11.85
C GLU A 134 1.17 -21.12 -12.21
N GLU A 135 0.49 -22.05 -11.51
CA GLU A 135 -0.95 -22.28 -11.70
C GLU A 135 -1.79 -21.05 -11.28
N GLU A 136 -1.45 -20.41 -10.19
CA GLU A 136 -2.14 -19.21 -9.71
C GLU A 136 -1.91 -18.04 -10.68
N ILE A 137 -0.68 -17.89 -11.19
CA ILE A 137 -0.35 -16.87 -12.20
C ILE A 137 -1.13 -17.12 -13.48
N LEU A 138 -1.26 -18.37 -13.91
CA LEU A 138 -2.06 -18.72 -15.08
C LEU A 138 -3.54 -18.37 -14.87
N ARG A 139 -4.12 -18.73 -13.72
CA ARG A 139 -5.50 -18.37 -13.36
C ARG A 139 -5.73 -16.84 -13.32
N LEU A 140 -4.75 -16.09 -12.85
CA LEU A 140 -4.81 -14.62 -12.89
C LEU A 140 -4.90 -14.10 -14.34
N LYS A 141 -4.10 -14.66 -15.24
CA LYS A 141 -4.14 -14.31 -16.67
C LYS A 141 -5.48 -14.68 -17.32
N GLU A 142 -5.99 -15.87 -17.05
CA GLU A 142 -7.31 -16.33 -17.55
C GLU A 142 -8.45 -15.45 -17.10
N LYS A 143 -8.36 -14.89 -15.88
CA LYS A 143 -9.30 -13.91 -15.34
C LYS A 143 -9.06 -12.48 -15.82
N GLY A 144 -8.09 -12.25 -16.70
CA GLY A 144 -7.77 -10.94 -17.27
C GLY A 144 -7.13 -9.97 -16.28
N ALA A 145 -6.41 -10.46 -15.27
CA ALA A 145 -5.70 -9.60 -14.32
C ALA A 145 -4.61 -8.77 -15.01
N VAL A 146 -4.70 -7.45 -14.92
CA VAL A 146 -3.73 -6.51 -15.53
C VAL A 146 -2.92 -5.75 -14.48
N GLY A 147 -3.50 -5.46 -13.31
CA GLY A 147 -2.89 -4.64 -12.28
C GLY A 147 -3.03 -5.23 -10.88
N GLU A 148 -2.15 -4.80 -10.00
CA GLU A 148 -2.20 -5.11 -8.58
C GLU A 148 -2.02 -3.83 -7.76
N ALA A 149 -2.84 -3.66 -6.74
CA ALA A 149 -2.68 -2.67 -5.70
C ALA A 149 -3.10 -3.26 -4.35
N PHE A 150 -2.36 -2.94 -3.28
CA PHE A 150 -2.62 -3.40 -1.90
C PHE A 150 -3.07 -4.87 -1.79
N GLY A 151 -2.49 -5.76 -2.62
CA GLY A 151 -2.73 -7.20 -2.63
C GLY A 151 -3.98 -7.67 -3.37
N CYS A 152 -4.72 -6.76 -3.97
CA CYS A 152 -5.83 -7.06 -4.87
C CYS A 152 -5.39 -7.01 -6.33
N TYR A 153 -5.83 -7.99 -7.11
CA TYR A 153 -5.56 -8.09 -8.54
C TYR A 153 -6.81 -7.71 -9.31
N PHE A 154 -6.65 -6.80 -10.25
CA PHE A 154 -7.74 -6.15 -10.99
C PHE A 154 -7.68 -6.49 -12.47
N ASN A 155 -8.84 -6.73 -13.07
CA ASN A 155 -8.97 -6.78 -14.53
C ASN A 155 -9.17 -5.36 -15.12
N ASN A 156 -9.29 -5.28 -16.44
CA ASN A 156 -9.48 -4.00 -17.15
C ASN A 156 -10.79 -3.27 -16.78
N ASN A 157 -11.78 -3.98 -16.25
CA ASN A 157 -13.05 -3.39 -15.83
C ASN A 157 -13.01 -2.87 -14.37
N GLY A 158 -11.89 -3.02 -13.69
CA GLY A 158 -11.77 -2.66 -12.29
C GLY A 158 -12.30 -3.71 -11.31
N GLU A 159 -12.66 -4.91 -11.79
CA GLU A 159 -13.12 -5.98 -10.91
C GLU A 159 -11.94 -6.67 -10.21
N ILE A 160 -12.07 -6.93 -8.92
CA ILE A 160 -11.09 -7.73 -8.18
C ILE A 160 -11.27 -9.20 -8.55
N VAL A 161 -10.30 -9.77 -9.26
CA VAL A 161 -10.32 -11.18 -9.69
C VAL A 161 -9.59 -12.11 -8.73
N PHE A 162 -8.75 -11.56 -7.86
CA PHE A 162 -8.05 -12.29 -6.81
C PHE A 162 -7.56 -11.32 -5.74
N SER A 163 -7.48 -11.79 -4.49
CA SER A 163 -6.88 -11.05 -3.38
C SER A 163 -6.01 -11.96 -2.54
N THR A 164 -4.82 -11.47 -2.17
CA THR A 164 -3.98 -12.19 -1.21
C THR A 164 -4.49 -12.00 0.21
N PRO A 165 -4.38 -13.03 1.07
CA PRO A 165 -4.72 -12.90 2.49
C PRO A 165 -3.92 -11.76 3.15
N THR A 166 -4.55 -11.03 4.07
CA THR A 166 -3.92 -9.95 4.84
C THR A 166 -4.70 -9.61 6.08
N ALA A 167 -4.01 -9.20 7.14
CA ALA A 167 -4.60 -8.53 8.29
C ALA A 167 -4.79 -7.01 8.05
N GLY A 168 -4.07 -6.43 7.08
CA GLY A 168 -4.15 -5.00 6.75
C GLY A 168 -5.31 -4.63 5.82
N ILE A 169 -5.11 -3.57 5.02
CA ILE A 169 -6.11 -3.05 4.09
C ILE A 169 -6.50 -4.09 3.05
N LYS A 170 -7.81 -4.31 2.91
CA LYS A 170 -8.46 -5.05 1.83
C LYS A 170 -9.07 -4.08 0.82
N GLY A 171 -9.46 -4.59 -0.36
CA GLY A 171 -10.07 -3.75 -1.39
C GLY A 171 -11.29 -2.96 -0.90
N GLU A 172 -12.19 -3.63 -0.19
CA GLU A 172 -13.40 -2.99 0.36
C GLU A 172 -13.11 -1.93 1.42
N ASP A 173 -12.04 -2.10 2.20
CA ASP A 173 -11.64 -1.12 3.21
C ASP A 173 -11.05 0.14 2.55
N ALA A 174 -10.31 -0.04 1.45
CA ALA A 174 -9.76 1.10 0.70
C ALA A 174 -10.86 2.07 0.25
N LYS A 175 -12.03 1.57 -0.17
CA LYS A 175 -13.18 2.42 -0.56
C LYS A 175 -13.75 3.28 0.57
N LYS A 176 -13.49 2.95 1.82
CA LYS A 176 -13.96 3.69 3.00
C LYS A 176 -13.02 4.81 3.40
N ILE A 177 -11.80 4.82 2.87
CA ILE A 177 -10.79 5.82 3.19
C ILE A 177 -11.02 7.09 2.38
N ASN A 178 -11.00 8.24 3.05
CA ASN A 178 -11.34 9.53 2.45
C ASN A 178 -10.41 9.95 1.31
N LYS A 179 -9.12 9.63 1.41
CA LYS A 179 -8.12 10.03 0.42
C LYS A 179 -7.25 8.86 0.01
N LEU A 180 -7.36 8.49 -1.25
CA LEU A 180 -6.51 7.47 -1.88
C LEU A 180 -5.45 8.16 -2.74
N ILE A 181 -4.17 7.83 -2.54
CA ILE A 181 -3.05 8.35 -3.32
C ILE A 181 -2.34 7.18 -3.98
N ALA A 182 -2.64 6.95 -5.24
CA ALA A 182 -1.94 5.97 -6.06
C ALA A 182 -0.68 6.59 -6.68
N ILE A 183 0.46 5.90 -6.58
CA ILE A 183 1.73 6.34 -7.15
C ILE A 183 2.20 5.31 -8.15
N ALA A 184 2.06 5.63 -9.41
CA ALA A 184 2.48 4.76 -10.50
C ALA A 184 2.87 5.56 -11.74
N GLY A 185 3.69 4.98 -12.61
CA GLY A 185 4.04 5.60 -13.89
C GLY A 185 4.88 4.68 -14.76
N GLY A 186 4.96 5.04 -16.01
CA GLY A 186 5.63 4.30 -17.07
C GLY A 186 4.64 3.65 -18.05
N LYS A 187 4.98 3.65 -19.34
CA LYS A 187 4.12 3.11 -20.41
C LYS A 187 3.70 1.65 -20.17
N SER A 188 4.61 0.84 -19.62
CA SER A 188 4.34 -0.57 -19.33
C SER A 188 3.29 -0.82 -18.25
N LYS A 189 2.90 0.22 -17.49
CA LYS A 189 1.89 0.14 -16.44
C LYS A 189 0.52 0.72 -16.83
N ALA A 190 0.35 1.18 -18.06
CA ALA A 190 -0.87 1.87 -18.46
C ALA A 190 -2.14 1.03 -18.20
N GLU A 191 -2.15 -0.23 -18.63
CA GLU A 191 -3.29 -1.14 -18.39
C GLU A 191 -3.51 -1.39 -16.89
N ALA A 192 -2.44 -1.60 -16.12
CA ALA A 192 -2.53 -1.80 -14.68
C ALA A 192 -3.14 -0.58 -13.97
N ILE A 193 -2.74 0.62 -14.38
CA ILE A 193 -3.26 1.88 -13.83
C ILE A 193 -4.76 2.00 -14.15
N LEU A 194 -5.15 1.76 -15.40
CA LEU A 194 -6.56 1.80 -15.82
C LEU A 194 -7.40 0.80 -15.03
N GLY A 195 -6.96 -0.46 -14.93
CA GLY A 195 -7.69 -1.49 -14.20
C GLY A 195 -7.89 -1.13 -12.72
N VAL A 196 -6.84 -0.70 -12.02
CA VAL A 196 -6.94 -0.30 -10.62
C VAL A 196 -7.80 0.96 -10.44
N GLN A 197 -7.67 1.94 -11.33
CA GLN A 197 -8.44 3.18 -11.25
C GLN A 197 -9.93 2.99 -11.51
N SER A 198 -10.29 2.00 -12.32
CA SER A 198 -11.70 1.66 -12.62
C SER A 198 -12.44 1.02 -11.44
N TYR A 199 -11.72 0.58 -10.40
CA TYR A 199 -12.30 0.04 -9.17
C TYR A 199 -12.85 1.13 -8.23
N ASN A 200 -12.37 2.34 -8.29
CA ASN A 200 -12.68 3.45 -7.35
C ASN A 200 -13.98 4.18 -7.70
#